data_20aeb7126a634021222e13ed1ec089b4
#
_entry.id   20aeb7126a634021222e13ed1ec089b4
#
_cell.length_a   1.000
_cell.length_b   1.000
_cell.length_c   1.000
_cell.angle_alpha   90.00
_cell.angle_beta   90.00
_cell.angle_gamma   90.00
#
_symmetry.space_group_name_H-M   'P 1'
#
loop_
_entity.id
_entity.type
_entity.pdbx_description
1 polymer ?
#
loop_
_entity_poly.entity_id
_entity_poly.type
_entity_poly.pdbx_seq_one_letter_code
_entity_poly.pdbx_strand_id
1 'polypeptide(L)'
;MAPTFDVIGLVVADMAASLAFYRRLGLDLPPEADNEPHVDLALPSGLRLAWDTVATIQSFEPDWTPPQGGPRIALAFRCDSPAEVDRTYAELTEAGYEGHRKPWDAFWGQRYALVRDPDGNGVDLFASLSES
;
A
#
# COMPACT_ATOMS: atom_id res chain seq x y z
N MET A 1 2.97 -31.21 6.30
CA MET A 1 3.33 -29.91 6.85
C MET A 1 3.61 -28.93 5.74
N ALA A 2 2.94 -27.83 5.73
CA ALA A 2 3.10 -26.80 4.72
C ALA A 2 3.57 -25.50 5.38
N PRO A 3 4.35 -24.68 4.66
CA PRO A 3 4.67 -23.34 5.15
C PRO A 3 3.40 -22.52 5.34
N THR A 4 3.45 -21.50 6.18
CA THR A 4 2.35 -20.58 6.40
C THR A 4 2.67 -19.26 5.72
N PHE A 5 1.72 -18.74 4.95
CA PHE A 5 1.86 -17.42 4.35
C PHE A 5 1.80 -16.38 5.48
N ASP A 6 2.85 -15.57 5.61
CA ASP A 6 3.06 -14.77 6.82
C ASP A 6 3.21 -13.28 6.56
N VAL A 7 3.88 -12.88 5.48
CA VAL A 7 4.23 -11.48 5.29
C VAL A 7 4.24 -11.11 3.82
N ILE A 8 3.80 -9.87 3.54
CA ILE A 8 3.97 -9.24 2.23
C ILE A 8 5.07 -8.21 2.38
N GLY A 9 6.11 -8.30 1.56
CA GLY A 9 7.23 -7.39 1.61
C GLY A 9 7.22 -6.40 0.46
N LEU A 10 7.47 -5.14 0.78
CA LEU A 10 7.59 -4.05 -0.19
C LEU A 10 9.04 -3.60 -0.24
N VAL A 11 9.58 -3.44 -1.44
CA VAL A 11 10.92 -2.88 -1.61
C VAL A 11 10.75 -1.40 -1.92
N VAL A 12 11.44 -0.55 -1.17
CA VAL A 12 11.21 0.88 -1.22
C VAL A 12 12.51 1.64 -1.50
N ALA A 13 12.40 2.66 -2.33
CA ALA A 13 13.53 3.54 -2.63
C ALA A 13 13.79 4.49 -1.47
N ASP A 14 12.73 4.92 -0.78
CA ASP A 14 12.81 5.89 0.32
C ASP A 14 11.86 5.44 1.43
N MET A 15 12.42 4.94 2.52
CA MET A 15 11.61 4.40 3.61
C MET A 15 10.66 5.46 4.17
N ALA A 16 11.16 6.66 4.45
CA ALA A 16 10.34 7.71 5.04
C ALA A 16 9.16 8.07 4.13
N ALA A 17 9.40 8.16 2.83
CA ALA A 17 8.35 8.51 1.87
C ALA A 17 7.27 7.41 1.81
N SER A 18 7.70 6.15 1.79
CA SER A 18 6.75 5.05 1.74
C SER A 18 5.92 4.98 3.01
N LEU A 19 6.55 5.08 4.18
CA LEU A 19 5.83 5.01 5.44
C LEU A 19 4.87 6.19 5.60
N ALA A 20 5.25 7.39 5.11
CA ALA A 20 4.36 8.54 5.16
C ALA A 20 3.07 8.26 4.37
N PHE A 21 3.19 7.62 3.21
CA PHE A 21 2.03 7.25 2.41
C PHE A 21 1.11 6.30 3.19
N TYR A 22 1.69 5.24 3.75
CA TYR A 22 0.88 4.22 4.43
C TYR A 22 0.31 4.71 5.76
N ARG A 23 0.97 5.67 6.42
CA ARG A 23 0.38 6.32 7.60
C ARG A 23 -0.91 7.05 7.23
N ARG A 24 -0.97 7.64 6.05
CA ARG A 24 -2.21 8.30 5.58
C ARG A 24 -3.35 7.31 5.36
N LEU A 25 -3.02 6.04 5.19
CA LEU A 25 -4.03 4.99 5.09
C LEU A 25 -4.37 4.35 6.44
N GLY A 26 -3.84 4.93 7.52
CA GLY A 26 -4.19 4.50 8.86
C GLY A 26 -3.26 3.48 9.49
N LEU A 27 -2.13 3.16 8.85
CA LEU A 27 -1.19 2.23 9.45
C LEU A 27 -0.38 2.94 10.53
N ASP A 28 -0.28 2.31 11.69
CA ASP A 28 0.38 2.88 12.86
C ASP A 28 1.87 2.57 12.83
N LEU A 29 2.62 3.44 12.17
CA LEU A 29 4.07 3.29 11.99
C LEU A 29 4.76 4.40 12.77
N PRO A 30 5.65 4.06 13.73
CA PRO A 30 6.30 5.08 14.55
C PRO A 30 7.26 5.94 13.73
N PRO A 31 7.46 7.21 14.12
CA PRO A 31 8.33 8.11 13.33
C PRO A 31 9.77 7.62 13.18
N GLU A 32 10.31 6.96 14.18
CA GLU A 32 11.69 6.45 14.14
C GLU A 32 11.88 5.32 13.13
N ALA A 33 10.79 4.70 12.66
CA ALA A 33 10.87 3.69 11.62
C ALA A 33 11.39 4.26 10.29
N ASP A 34 11.24 5.56 10.08
CA ASP A 34 11.69 6.22 8.85
C ASP A 34 13.18 6.01 8.56
N ASN A 35 13.97 5.78 9.60
CA ASN A 35 15.43 5.65 9.47
C ASN A 35 15.89 4.20 9.48
N GLU A 36 14.96 3.25 9.49
CA GLU A 36 15.30 1.84 9.55
C GLU A 36 15.45 1.25 8.14
N PRO A 37 16.37 0.29 7.96
CA PRO A 37 16.51 -0.39 6.67
C PRO A 37 15.42 -1.45 6.44
N HIS A 38 14.76 -1.89 7.50
CA HIS A 38 13.69 -2.88 7.47
C HIS A 38 12.64 -2.50 8.50
N VAL A 39 11.38 -2.49 8.09
CA VAL A 39 10.25 -2.18 8.97
C VAL A 39 9.20 -3.26 8.79
N ASP A 40 8.50 -3.58 9.86
CA ASP A 40 7.61 -4.72 9.91
C ASP A 40 6.41 -4.33 10.77
N LEU A 41 5.21 -4.58 10.28
CA LEU A 41 3.98 -4.20 10.97
C LEU A 41 3.02 -5.39 11.02
N ALA A 42 2.62 -5.79 12.22
CA ALA A 42 1.61 -6.82 12.38
C ALA A 42 0.23 -6.22 12.12
N LEU A 43 -0.54 -6.85 11.25
CA LEU A 43 -1.90 -6.42 10.95
C LEU A 43 -2.89 -7.19 11.83
N PRO A 44 -4.09 -6.62 12.06
CA PRO A 44 -5.10 -7.31 12.90
C PRO A 44 -5.45 -8.71 12.42
N SER A 45 -5.30 -8.98 11.13
CA SER A 45 -5.59 -10.30 10.56
C SER A 45 -4.56 -11.35 10.93
N GLY A 46 -3.39 -10.95 11.46
CA GLY A 46 -2.28 -11.85 11.75
C GLY A 46 -1.23 -11.85 10.66
N LEU A 47 -1.56 -11.35 9.48
CA LEU A 47 -0.57 -11.17 8.40
C LEU A 47 0.28 -9.95 8.73
N ARG A 48 1.53 -9.94 8.27
CA ARG A 48 2.40 -8.79 8.44
C ARG A 48 2.62 -8.08 7.12
N LEU A 49 2.89 -6.78 7.19
CA LEU A 49 3.35 -6.00 6.07
C LEU A 49 4.75 -5.50 6.41
N ALA A 50 5.68 -5.64 5.49
CA ALA A 50 7.08 -5.27 5.73
C ALA A 50 7.60 -4.38 4.62
N TRP A 51 8.58 -3.56 4.98
CA TRP A 51 9.26 -2.65 4.04
C TRP A 51 10.76 -2.88 4.16
N ASP A 52 11.43 -3.01 3.02
CA ASP A 52 12.89 -3.12 2.97
C ASP A 52 13.42 -2.09 1.98
N THR A 53 14.49 -1.41 2.35
CA THR A 53 15.13 -0.50 1.41
C THR A 53 15.77 -1.30 0.27
N VAL A 54 15.97 -0.65 -0.87
CA VAL A 54 16.67 -1.25 -2.00
C VAL A 54 18.03 -1.79 -1.55
N ALA A 55 18.77 -1.02 -0.73
CA ALA A 55 20.07 -1.46 -0.24
C ALA A 55 19.97 -2.74 0.57
N THR A 56 18.92 -2.88 1.38
CA THR A 56 18.71 -4.08 2.17
C THR A 56 18.51 -5.30 1.25
N ILE A 57 17.69 -5.16 0.22
CA ILE A 57 17.45 -6.24 -0.72
C ILE A 57 18.73 -6.59 -1.48
N GLN A 58 19.47 -5.59 -1.93
CA GLN A 58 20.71 -5.81 -2.68
C GLN A 58 21.80 -6.45 -1.82
N SER A 59 21.68 -6.39 -0.50
CA SER A 59 22.66 -7.03 0.39
C SER A 59 22.66 -8.55 0.24
N PHE A 60 21.54 -9.13 -0.20
CA PHE A 60 21.47 -10.58 -0.46
C PHE A 60 21.03 -10.93 -1.88
N GLU A 61 20.65 -9.93 -2.66
CA GLU A 61 20.28 -10.10 -4.07
C GLU A 61 20.92 -8.97 -4.86
N PRO A 62 22.26 -9.05 -5.08
CA PRO A 62 23.03 -7.89 -5.58
C PRO A 62 22.57 -7.33 -6.93
N ASP A 63 21.97 -8.18 -7.78
CA ASP A 63 21.53 -7.76 -9.11
C ASP A 63 20.11 -7.22 -9.13
N TRP A 64 19.46 -7.11 -7.97
CA TRP A 64 18.08 -6.64 -7.94
C TRP A 64 17.99 -5.20 -8.45
N THR A 65 17.06 -4.97 -9.38
CA THR A 65 16.69 -3.63 -9.84
C THR A 65 15.18 -3.53 -9.83
N PRO A 66 14.62 -2.31 -9.69
CA PRO A 66 13.16 -2.16 -9.71
C PRO A 66 12.56 -2.70 -10.99
N PRO A 67 11.51 -3.53 -10.89
CA PRO A 67 10.82 -4.00 -12.08
C PRO A 67 10.14 -2.84 -12.80
N GLN A 68 9.97 -2.99 -14.12
CA GLN A 68 9.36 -1.96 -14.94
C GLN A 68 8.00 -2.42 -15.43
N GLY A 69 7.17 -1.45 -15.82
CA GLY A 69 5.81 -1.71 -16.24
C GLY A 69 4.82 -1.48 -15.11
N GLY A 70 3.58 -1.91 -15.29
CA GLY A 70 2.55 -1.76 -14.26
C GLY A 70 2.73 -2.77 -13.13
N PRO A 71 2.21 -2.47 -11.96
CA PRO A 71 2.27 -3.40 -10.83
C PRO A 71 1.43 -4.65 -11.10
N ARG A 72 1.91 -5.78 -10.63
CA ARG A 72 1.20 -7.04 -10.78
C ARG A 72 0.44 -7.43 -9.52
N ILE A 73 0.74 -6.75 -8.41
CA ILE A 73 0.10 -6.99 -7.12
C ILE A 73 -0.41 -5.64 -6.63
N ALA A 74 -1.61 -5.63 -6.07
CA ALA A 74 -2.19 -4.45 -5.46
C ALA A 74 -2.54 -4.74 -4.01
N LEU A 75 -2.36 -3.76 -3.15
CA LEU A 75 -2.79 -3.83 -1.77
C LEU A 75 -4.13 -3.11 -1.68
N ALA A 76 -5.17 -3.83 -1.29
CA ALA A 76 -6.51 -3.25 -1.24
C ALA A 76 -6.89 -2.90 0.20
N PHE A 77 -7.32 -1.66 0.40
CA PHE A 77 -7.75 -1.15 1.70
C PHE A 77 -9.25 -0.92 1.66
N ARG A 78 -9.96 -1.55 2.58
CA ARG A 78 -11.41 -1.36 2.68
C ARG A 78 -11.72 -0.11 3.48
N CYS A 79 -12.52 0.76 2.89
CA CYS A 79 -13.08 1.93 3.56
C CYS A 79 -14.45 1.57 4.15
N ASP A 80 -14.91 2.37 5.12
CA ASP A 80 -16.18 2.11 5.80
C ASP A 80 -17.39 2.43 4.92
N SER A 81 -17.20 3.31 3.93
CA SER A 81 -18.31 3.74 3.07
C SER A 81 -17.78 4.19 1.72
N PRO A 82 -18.68 4.24 0.69
CA PRO A 82 -18.29 4.82 -0.59
C PRO A 82 -17.78 6.25 -0.47
N ALA A 83 -18.38 7.05 0.42
CA ALA A 83 -17.93 8.43 0.65
C ALA A 83 -16.51 8.49 1.17
N GLU A 84 -16.11 7.52 1.99
CA GLU A 84 -14.73 7.45 2.48
C GLU A 84 -13.75 7.10 1.38
N VAL A 85 -14.14 6.28 0.42
CA VAL A 85 -13.28 6.02 -0.77
C VAL A 85 -12.99 7.33 -1.48
N ASP A 86 -14.03 8.13 -1.73
CA ASP A 86 -13.87 9.41 -2.42
C ASP A 86 -12.98 10.35 -1.63
N ARG A 87 -13.21 10.47 -0.33
CA ARG A 87 -12.46 11.37 0.55
C ARG A 87 -11.00 10.95 0.63
N THR A 88 -10.73 9.68 0.83
CA THR A 88 -9.36 9.16 0.94
C THR A 88 -8.59 9.39 -0.36
N TYR A 89 -9.23 9.10 -1.49
CA TYR A 89 -8.61 9.37 -2.79
C TYR A 89 -8.27 10.84 -2.95
N ALA A 90 -9.20 11.73 -2.61
CA ALA A 90 -8.96 13.17 -2.72
C ALA A 90 -7.81 13.61 -1.82
N GLU A 91 -7.78 13.12 -0.59
CA GLU A 91 -6.71 13.50 0.36
C GLU A 91 -5.35 13.04 -0.12
N LEU A 92 -5.27 11.83 -0.67
CA LEU A 92 -4.00 11.32 -1.19
C LEU A 92 -3.52 12.11 -2.40
N THR A 93 -4.40 12.38 -3.35
CA THR A 93 -4.00 13.11 -4.55
C THR A 93 -3.66 14.57 -4.25
N GLU A 94 -4.36 15.20 -3.29
CA GLU A 94 -4.03 16.55 -2.85
C GLU A 94 -2.68 16.58 -2.13
N ALA A 95 -2.29 15.50 -1.51
CA ALA A 95 -0.99 15.40 -0.86
C ALA A 95 0.15 15.12 -1.86
N GLY A 96 -0.18 14.97 -3.15
CA GLY A 96 0.82 14.78 -4.20
C GLY A 96 1.02 13.36 -4.67
N TYR A 97 0.25 12.40 -4.16
CA TYR A 97 0.38 11.01 -4.60
C TYR A 97 -0.37 10.79 -5.90
N GLU A 98 0.06 9.78 -6.65
CA GLU A 98 -0.51 9.51 -7.96
C GLU A 98 -1.88 8.85 -7.84
N GLY A 99 -2.93 9.51 -8.39
CA GLY A 99 -4.22 8.89 -8.56
C GLY A 99 -4.26 8.21 -9.91
N HIS A 100 -4.35 6.88 -9.92
CA HIS A 100 -4.31 6.13 -11.17
C HIS A 100 -5.69 6.04 -11.81
N ARG A 101 -6.72 5.85 -10.99
CA ARG A 101 -8.10 5.90 -11.45
C ARG A 101 -8.98 6.46 -10.34
N LYS A 102 -9.68 7.56 -10.66
CA LYS A 102 -10.55 8.21 -9.67
C LYS A 102 -11.72 7.31 -9.31
N PRO A 103 -12.38 7.55 -8.17
CA PRO A 103 -13.46 6.67 -7.71
C PRO A 103 -14.56 6.48 -8.73
N TRP A 104 -15.04 5.25 -8.84
CA TRP A 104 -16.17 4.91 -9.69
C TRP A 104 -16.95 3.76 -9.06
N ASP A 105 -18.18 3.57 -9.50
CA ASP A 105 -19.01 2.45 -9.07
C ASP A 105 -18.71 1.27 -9.98
N ALA A 106 -17.99 0.29 -9.45
CA ALA A 106 -17.54 -0.85 -10.24
C ALA A 106 -18.69 -1.85 -10.44
N PHE A 107 -18.64 -2.57 -11.55
CA PHE A 107 -19.73 -3.49 -11.90
C PHE A 107 -19.88 -4.63 -10.89
N TRP A 108 -18.87 -4.89 -10.08
CA TRP A 108 -18.92 -5.96 -9.08
C TRP A 108 -19.47 -5.50 -7.73
N GLY A 109 -20.07 -4.30 -7.67
CA GLY A 109 -20.82 -3.88 -6.49
C GLY A 109 -20.03 -3.11 -5.45
N GLN A 110 -18.92 -2.48 -5.85
CA GLN A 110 -18.08 -1.69 -4.94
C GLN A 110 -17.79 -0.32 -5.53
N ARG A 111 -17.70 0.68 -4.65
CA ARG A 111 -17.06 1.93 -4.98
C ARG A 111 -15.55 1.68 -4.92
N TYR A 112 -14.83 1.98 -5.97
CA TYR A 112 -13.45 1.56 -6.12
C TYR A 112 -12.59 2.72 -6.62
N ALA A 113 -11.34 2.76 -6.20
CA ALA A 113 -10.39 3.74 -6.69
C ALA A 113 -8.99 3.13 -6.68
N LEU A 114 -8.13 3.60 -7.58
CA LEU A 114 -6.76 3.12 -7.71
C LEU A 114 -5.79 4.26 -7.48
N VAL A 115 -4.85 4.06 -6.56
CA VAL A 115 -3.76 5.01 -6.34
C VAL A 115 -2.43 4.25 -6.42
N ARG A 116 -1.34 4.98 -6.45
CA ARG A 116 0.01 4.41 -6.44
C ARG A 116 0.74 4.90 -5.22
N ASP A 117 1.50 4.00 -4.58
CA ASP A 117 2.40 4.43 -3.51
C ASP A 117 3.65 5.08 -4.12
N PRO A 118 4.58 5.62 -3.30
CA PRO A 118 5.75 6.31 -3.85
C PRO A 118 6.64 5.46 -4.76
N ASP A 119 6.55 4.14 -4.66
CA ASP A 119 7.36 3.23 -5.48
C ASP A 119 6.60 2.70 -6.68
N GLY A 120 5.37 3.17 -6.90
CA GLY A 120 4.55 2.73 -8.02
C GLY A 120 3.76 1.46 -7.77
N ASN A 121 3.70 0.99 -6.52
CA ASN A 121 2.90 -0.17 -6.19
C ASN A 121 1.41 0.18 -6.26
N GLY A 122 0.60 -0.79 -6.68
CA GLY A 122 -0.84 -0.59 -6.75
C GLY A 122 -1.45 -0.61 -5.36
N VAL A 123 -2.27 0.41 -5.07
CA VAL A 123 -3.05 0.48 -3.84
C VAL A 123 -4.48 0.79 -4.21
N ASP A 124 -5.38 -0.12 -3.84
CA ASP A 124 -6.79 0.01 -4.18
C ASP A 124 -7.56 0.44 -2.94
N LEU A 125 -8.55 1.30 -3.15
CA LEU A 125 -9.48 1.71 -2.09
C LEU A 125 -10.85 1.22 -2.50
N PHE A 126 -11.61 0.64 -1.55
CA PHE A 126 -12.92 0.12 -1.92
C PHE A 126 -13.89 0.13 -0.74
N ALA A 127 -15.17 0.13 -1.08
CA ALA A 127 -16.25 -0.04 -0.12
C ALA A 127 -17.45 -0.62 -0.85
N SER A 128 -18.26 -1.38 -0.13
CA SER A 128 -19.47 -1.96 -0.70
C SER A 128 -20.46 -0.86 -1.06
N LEU A 129 -21.12 -1.01 -2.21
CA LEU A 129 -22.20 -0.13 -2.62
C LEU A 129 -23.53 -0.53 -1.99
N SER A 130 -23.67 -1.81 -1.62
CA SER A 130 -24.95 -2.25 -1.05
C SER A 130 -25.01 -1.92 0.43
N GLU A 131 -26.20 -1.49 0.85
CA GLU A 131 -26.54 -1.28 2.24
C GLU A 131 -27.18 -2.56 2.74
N SER A 132 -26.57 -3.15 3.71
CA SER A 132 -27.14 -4.38 4.21
C SER A 132 -27.35 -4.34 5.69
#